data_7752fbfae8e7ebcd8f48c2e1b9b01299
#
_entry.id   7752fbfae8e7ebcd8f48c2e1b9b01299
#
_cell.length_a   1.000
_cell.length_b   1.000
_cell.length_c   1.000
_cell.angle_alpha   90.00
_cell.angle_beta   90.00
_cell.angle_gamma   90.00
#
_symmetry.space_group_name_H-M   'P 1'
#
loop_
_entity.id
_entity.type
_entity.pdbx_description
1 polymer ?
#
loop_
_entity_poly.entity_id
_entity_poly.type
_entity_poly.pdbx_seq_one_letter_code
_entity_poly.pdbx_strand_id
1 'polypeptide(L)'
;DHQVFSLQNYGGVSRYFYELCKELNKINDTETYIPLVLSNNHYISDMSITNHTEFMPNKNFRGKTRLKNTINRLNTQLRFNKFEYNVFHPTYYDPYFLNKIGDKPLVITIYDMIHEKFSEMFPSQEYSAKNKKILAHKASKIIAISESTKQDIIEILGIDENKINVTTEIIVGF
;
A
#
# COMPACT_ATOMS: atom_id res chain seq x y z
N ASP A 1 -1.10 2.64 -5.27
CA ASP A 1 0.07 3.50 -5.57
C ASP A 1 1.37 2.69 -5.69
N HIS A 2 2.52 3.38 -5.73
CA HIS A 2 3.82 2.78 -6.01
C HIS A 2 4.55 2.19 -4.80
N GLN A 3 4.16 2.50 -3.57
CA GLN A 3 5.03 2.38 -2.37
C GLN A 3 5.66 0.99 -2.21
N VAL A 4 4.86 -0.05 -2.03
CA VAL A 4 5.39 -1.40 -1.79
C VAL A 4 6.26 -1.91 -2.95
N PHE A 5 5.87 -1.63 -4.18
CA PHE A 5 6.61 -2.06 -5.38
C PHE A 5 7.90 -1.29 -5.61
N SER A 6 8.05 -0.13 -4.96
CA SER A 6 9.30 0.61 -4.92
C SER A 6 10.24 0.13 -3.80
N LEU A 7 9.67 -0.38 -2.69
CA LEU A 7 10.42 -0.74 -1.49
C LEU A 7 10.87 -2.20 -1.48
N GLN A 8 10.05 -3.11 -2.02
CA GLN A 8 10.26 -4.54 -1.96
C GLN A 8 10.55 -5.12 -3.36
N ASN A 9 11.56 -5.98 -3.45
CA ASN A 9 11.76 -6.83 -4.62
C ASN A 9 10.91 -8.11 -4.50
N TYR A 10 10.77 -8.64 -3.30
CA TYR A 10 9.90 -9.75 -2.90
C TYR A 10 9.25 -9.41 -1.57
N GLY A 11 8.04 -9.89 -1.30
CA GLY A 11 7.40 -9.72 -0.01
C GLY A 11 5.91 -10.02 -0.03
N GLY A 12 5.36 -10.40 1.13
CA GLY A 12 3.95 -10.74 1.28
C GLY A 12 3.02 -9.59 0.90
N VAL A 13 3.37 -8.35 1.27
CA VAL A 13 2.55 -7.18 0.96
C VAL A 13 2.50 -6.89 -0.54
N SER A 14 3.62 -6.98 -1.24
CA SER A 14 3.64 -6.79 -2.71
C SER A 14 2.90 -7.91 -3.43
N ARG A 15 2.98 -9.16 -2.95
CA ARG A 15 2.19 -10.28 -3.46
C ARG A 15 0.69 -10.07 -3.23
N TYR A 16 0.29 -9.63 -2.04
CA TYR A 16 -1.09 -9.32 -1.73
C TYR A 16 -1.69 -8.31 -2.72
N PHE A 17 -1.03 -7.19 -2.97
CA PHE A 17 -1.52 -6.20 -3.92
C PHE A 17 -1.51 -6.70 -5.37
N TYR A 18 -0.54 -7.53 -5.73
CA TYR A 18 -0.52 -8.18 -7.04
C TYR A 18 -1.77 -9.03 -7.25
N GLU A 19 -2.05 -9.96 -6.31
CA GLU A 19 -3.22 -10.84 -6.40
C GLU A 19 -4.54 -10.05 -6.30
N LEU A 20 -4.61 -9.04 -5.41
CA LEU A 20 -5.77 -8.17 -5.30
C LEU A 20 -6.10 -7.47 -6.63
N CYS A 21 -5.12 -6.87 -7.27
CA CYS A 21 -5.32 -6.22 -8.57
C CYS A 21 -5.75 -7.21 -9.65
N LYS A 22 -5.14 -8.39 -9.67
CA LYS A 22 -5.46 -9.46 -10.60
C LYS A 22 -6.91 -9.94 -10.44
N GLU A 23 -7.39 -10.12 -9.21
CA GLU A 23 -8.76 -10.54 -8.94
C GLU A 23 -9.76 -9.40 -9.21
N LEU A 24 -9.46 -8.17 -8.83
CA LEU A 24 -10.32 -7.02 -9.11
C LEU A 24 -10.52 -6.81 -10.62
N ASN A 25 -9.48 -6.98 -11.43
CA ASN A 25 -9.59 -6.83 -12.89
C ASN A 25 -10.40 -7.94 -13.58
N LYS A 26 -10.80 -9.00 -12.86
CA LYS A 26 -11.76 -10.00 -13.37
C LYS A 26 -13.22 -9.58 -13.16
N ILE A 27 -13.46 -8.61 -12.30
CA ILE A 27 -14.79 -8.10 -12.00
C ILE A 27 -15.18 -7.09 -13.11
N ASN A 28 -16.35 -7.28 -13.71
CA ASN A 28 -16.85 -6.36 -14.74
C ASN A 28 -16.91 -4.92 -14.20
N ASP A 29 -16.57 -3.96 -15.05
CA ASP A 29 -16.55 -2.53 -14.74
C ASP A 29 -15.55 -2.12 -13.65
N THR A 30 -14.57 -2.99 -13.35
CA THR A 30 -13.50 -2.69 -12.39
C THR A 30 -12.16 -2.70 -13.09
N GLU A 31 -11.43 -1.60 -12.97
CA GLU A 31 -10.07 -1.46 -13.49
C GLU A 31 -9.13 -1.02 -12.36
N THR A 32 -7.99 -1.67 -12.27
CA THR A 32 -6.94 -1.29 -11.30
C THR A 32 -5.75 -0.66 -12.02
N TYR A 33 -5.17 0.37 -11.40
CA TYR A 33 -4.01 1.06 -11.94
C TYR A 33 -2.96 1.33 -10.86
N ILE A 34 -1.72 0.98 -11.14
CA ILE A 34 -0.57 1.28 -10.27
C ILE A 34 0.35 2.26 -11.02
N PRO A 35 0.44 3.53 -10.58
CA PRO A 35 1.27 4.56 -11.21
C PRO A 35 2.76 4.35 -10.92
N LEU A 36 3.34 3.32 -11.52
CA LEU A 36 4.71 2.87 -11.30
C LEU A 36 5.53 3.10 -12.57
N VAL A 37 6.74 3.60 -12.45
CA VAL A 37 7.68 3.82 -13.56
C VAL A 37 8.91 2.92 -13.42
N LEU A 38 9.42 2.78 -12.20
CA LEU A 38 10.63 2.02 -11.91
C LEU A 38 10.36 0.98 -10.84
N SER A 39 10.64 -0.28 -11.13
CA SER A 39 10.56 -1.35 -10.13
C SER A 39 11.52 -2.49 -10.43
N ASN A 40 11.87 -3.22 -9.38
CA ASN A 40 12.54 -4.50 -9.45
C ASN A 40 11.70 -5.56 -8.69
N ASN A 41 10.41 -5.30 -8.50
CA ASN A 41 9.53 -6.24 -7.80
C ASN A 41 9.15 -7.38 -8.74
N HIS A 42 9.33 -8.60 -8.27
CA HIS A 42 9.14 -9.80 -9.04
C HIS A 42 7.69 -10.03 -9.49
N TYR A 43 6.72 -9.71 -8.61
CA TYR A 43 5.32 -10.04 -8.88
C TYR A 43 4.68 -9.20 -9.99
N ILE A 44 5.20 -7.99 -10.24
CA ILE A 44 4.60 -7.08 -11.22
C ILE A 44 5.25 -7.16 -12.60
N SER A 45 6.27 -7.99 -12.80
CA SER A 45 6.94 -8.15 -14.11
C SER A 45 5.96 -8.54 -15.22
N ASP A 46 4.94 -9.32 -14.90
CA ASP A 46 3.93 -9.81 -15.83
C ASP A 46 2.61 -9.06 -15.81
N MET A 47 2.52 -7.94 -15.05
CA MET A 47 1.29 -7.17 -14.93
C MET A 47 1.10 -6.19 -16.08
N SER A 48 0.03 -6.38 -16.85
CA SER A 48 -0.41 -5.42 -17.88
C SER A 48 -0.91 -4.07 -17.31
N ILE A 49 -1.14 -3.99 -16.01
CA ILE A 49 -1.68 -2.80 -15.30
C ILE A 49 -0.62 -1.75 -14.95
N THR A 50 0.65 -2.01 -15.25
CA THR A 50 1.73 -1.05 -15.06
C THR A 50 2.69 -1.06 -16.26
N ASN A 51 3.05 0.14 -16.72
CA ASN A 51 4.16 0.30 -17.68
C ASN A 51 5.40 0.73 -16.89
N HIS A 52 6.13 -0.22 -16.32
CA HIS A 52 7.34 0.05 -15.56
C HIS A 52 8.57 -0.54 -16.21
N THR A 53 9.74 -0.02 -15.81
CA THR A 53 11.04 -0.51 -16.25
C THR A 53 11.85 -0.96 -15.04
N GLU A 54 12.64 -2.01 -15.20
CA GLU A 54 13.58 -2.42 -14.16
C GLU A 54 14.62 -1.31 -13.90
N PHE A 55 14.81 -0.99 -12.63
CA PHE A 55 15.74 0.07 -12.23
C PHE A 55 17.13 -0.50 -11.96
N MET A 56 18.03 -0.39 -12.94
CA MET A 56 19.44 -0.78 -12.81
C MET A 56 19.62 -2.16 -12.15
N PRO A 57 19.10 -3.26 -12.74
CA PRO A 57 18.99 -4.56 -12.07
C PRO A 57 20.35 -5.09 -11.57
N ASN A 58 21.43 -4.82 -12.32
CA ASN A 58 22.78 -5.31 -12.02
C ASN A 58 23.65 -4.33 -11.23
N LYS A 59 23.09 -3.17 -10.81
CA LYS A 59 23.85 -2.16 -10.05
C LYS A 59 23.26 -2.03 -8.63
N ASN A 60 24.13 -2.11 -7.64
CA ASN A 60 23.78 -1.85 -6.26
C ASN A 60 24.60 -0.69 -5.72
N PHE A 61 23.97 0.39 -5.27
CA PHE A 61 24.60 1.56 -4.71
C PHE A 61 23.76 2.15 -3.57
N ARG A 62 24.43 2.86 -2.67
CA ARG A 62 23.75 3.51 -1.53
C ARG A 62 22.74 4.55 -2.05
N GLY A 63 21.49 4.41 -1.64
CA GLY A 63 20.41 5.32 -2.07
C GLY A 63 19.61 4.87 -3.30
N LYS A 64 19.94 3.74 -3.93
CA LYS A 64 19.18 3.18 -5.07
C LYS A 64 17.68 3.13 -4.82
N THR A 65 17.27 2.54 -3.69
CA THR A 65 15.85 2.45 -3.31
C THR A 65 15.23 3.82 -3.08
N ARG A 66 15.96 4.75 -2.45
CA ARG A 66 15.48 6.11 -2.22
C ARG A 66 15.24 6.85 -3.54
N LEU A 67 16.17 6.75 -4.49
CA LEU A 67 16.03 7.38 -5.81
C LEU A 67 14.83 6.80 -6.57
N LYS A 68 14.71 5.47 -6.63
CA LYS A 68 13.57 4.78 -7.24
C LYS A 68 12.24 5.25 -6.64
N ASN A 69 12.15 5.29 -5.31
CA ASN A 69 10.97 5.73 -4.58
C ASN A 69 10.62 7.19 -4.89
N THR A 70 11.61 8.09 -4.95
CA THR A 70 11.38 9.50 -5.27
C THR A 70 10.81 9.68 -6.68
N ILE A 71 11.36 8.99 -7.67
CA ILE A 71 10.88 9.06 -9.06
C ILE A 71 9.45 8.55 -9.16
N ASN A 72 9.15 7.40 -8.55
CA ASN A 72 7.80 6.84 -8.55
C ASN A 72 6.80 7.72 -7.79
N ARG A 73 7.21 8.33 -6.69
CA ARG A 73 6.40 9.27 -5.92
C ARG A 73 6.02 10.50 -6.76
N LEU A 74 6.97 11.09 -7.46
CA LEU A 74 6.71 12.21 -8.36
C LEU A 74 5.76 11.82 -9.50
N ASN A 75 5.98 10.66 -10.13
CA ASN A 75 5.07 10.14 -11.14
C ASN A 75 3.66 9.93 -10.59
N THR A 76 3.51 9.32 -9.41
CA THR A 76 2.19 9.14 -8.78
C THR A 76 1.52 10.49 -8.52
N GLN A 77 2.26 11.47 -7.98
CA GLN A 77 1.72 12.80 -7.71
C GLN A 77 1.23 13.52 -8.98
N LEU A 78 1.95 13.40 -10.09
CA LEU A 78 1.55 13.96 -11.37
C LEU A 78 0.29 13.29 -11.95
N ARG A 79 0.06 12.04 -11.60
CA ARG A 79 -1.09 11.26 -12.08
C ARG A 79 -2.38 11.58 -11.34
N PHE A 80 -2.35 12.03 -10.08
CA PHE A 80 -3.57 12.40 -9.34
C PHE A 80 -4.45 13.43 -10.07
N ASN A 81 -3.86 14.32 -10.85
CA ASN A 81 -4.59 15.33 -11.60
C ASN A 81 -5.01 14.87 -13.01
N LYS A 82 -4.53 13.72 -13.48
CA LYS A 82 -4.72 13.24 -14.86
C LYS A 82 -5.65 12.05 -14.97
N PHE A 83 -5.83 11.28 -13.91
CA PHE A 83 -6.64 10.08 -13.91
C PHE A 83 -7.88 10.28 -13.05
N GLU A 84 -9.01 9.93 -13.60
CA GLU A 84 -10.22 9.73 -12.81
C GLU A 84 -10.13 8.36 -12.14
N TYR A 85 -10.41 8.32 -10.83
CA TYR A 85 -10.51 7.11 -10.05
C TYR A 85 -11.60 7.26 -9.00
N ASN A 86 -12.24 6.16 -8.66
CA ASN A 86 -13.34 6.14 -7.69
C ASN A 86 -12.85 5.86 -6.26
N VAL A 87 -11.78 5.08 -6.12
CA VAL A 87 -11.21 4.67 -4.83
C VAL A 87 -9.69 4.77 -4.90
N PHE A 88 -9.07 5.28 -3.85
CA PHE A 88 -7.63 5.24 -3.69
C PHE A 88 -7.23 4.25 -2.61
N HIS A 89 -6.35 3.30 -2.95
CA HIS A 89 -5.84 2.29 -2.04
C HIS A 89 -4.31 2.32 -2.04
N PRO A 90 -3.66 2.99 -1.04
CA PRO A 90 -2.21 3.01 -0.94
C PRO A 90 -1.67 1.64 -0.59
N THR A 91 -0.53 1.30 -1.17
CA THR A 91 0.09 -0.01 -0.97
C THR A 91 0.98 -0.08 0.27
N TYR A 92 1.19 1.06 0.94
CA TYR A 92 1.88 1.16 2.23
C TYR A 92 1.50 2.44 2.98
N TYR A 93 2.21 2.81 4.05
CA TYR A 93 1.77 3.82 5.02
C TYR A 93 2.44 5.20 4.90
N ASP A 94 3.11 5.56 3.80
CA ASP A 94 3.54 6.95 3.59
C ASP A 94 2.34 7.80 3.13
N PRO A 95 1.93 8.83 3.90
CA PRO A 95 0.71 9.59 3.65
C PRO A 95 0.88 10.73 2.61
N TYR A 96 1.92 10.71 1.80
CA TYR A 96 2.30 11.76 0.85
C TYR A 96 1.18 12.22 -0.09
N PHE A 97 0.18 11.40 -0.27
CA PHE A 97 -0.94 11.61 -1.20
C PHE A 97 -2.14 12.33 -0.57
N LEU A 98 -2.23 12.45 0.76
CA LEU A 98 -3.42 12.95 1.45
C LEU A 98 -3.88 14.33 0.98
N ASN A 99 -2.95 15.22 0.62
CA ASN A 99 -3.26 16.55 0.09
C ASN A 99 -3.62 16.55 -1.40
N LYS A 100 -3.65 15.38 -2.05
CA LYS A 100 -3.87 15.23 -3.50
C LYS A 100 -5.13 14.43 -3.85
N ILE A 101 -5.57 13.54 -2.96
CA ILE A 101 -6.73 12.67 -3.23
C ILE A 101 -8.08 13.39 -3.08
N GLY A 102 -8.10 14.61 -2.49
CA GLY A 102 -9.35 15.36 -2.25
C GLY A 102 -10.33 14.55 -1.41
N ASP A 103 -11.60 14.56 -1.83
CA ASP A 103 -12.70 13.83 -1.15
C ASP A 103 -12.89 12.40 -1.67
N LYS A 104 -11.94 11.88 -2.45
CA LYS A 104 -12.03 10.50 -2.96
C LYS A 104 -11.94 9.49 -1.82
N PRO A 105 -12.75 8.42 -1.87
CA PRO A 105 -12.70 7.35 -0.88
C PRO A 105 -11.29 6.76 -0.74
N LEU A 106 -10.81 6.71 0.50
CA LEU A 106 -9.53 6.11 0.87
C LEU A 106 -9.78 4.76 1.53
N VAL A 107 -9.24 3.70 0.97
CA VAL A 107 -9.20 2.37 1.59
C VAL A 107 -7.76 2.06 1.97
N ILE A 108 -7.53 1.49 3.15
CA ILE A 108 -6.20 1.00 3.55
C ILE A 108 -6.28 -0.45 4.01
N THR A 109 -5.20 -1.20 3.81
CA THR A 109 -5.02 -2.52 4.41
C THR A 109 -4.04 -2.42 5.56
N ILE A 110 -4.43 -2.92 6.74
CA ILE A 110 -3.56 -3.04 7.93
C ILE A 110 -3.23 -4.51 8.15
N TYR A 111 -1.93 -4.83 8.06
CA TYR A 111 -1.41 -6.19 8.15
C TYR A 111 -1.20 -6.64 9.59
N ASP A 112 -0.74 -5.73 10.44
CA ASP A 112 -0.47 -5.97 11.86
C ASP A 112 -0.45 -4.64 12.64
N MET A 113 -0.42 -4.76 13.97
CA MET A 113 -0.27 -3.66 14.90
C MET A 113 0.95 -3.88 15.83
N ILE A 114 1.96 -4.62 15.33
CA ILE A 114 3.14 -5.00 16.12
C ILE A 114 3.92 -3.77 16.59
N HIS A 115 4.13 -2.81 15.69
CA HIS A 115 4.91 -1.60 16.02
C HIS A 115 4.20 -0.69 17.02
N GLU A 116 2.87 -0.68 17.03
CA GLU A 116 2.07 0.07 17.98
C GLU A 116 2.00 -0.66 19.35
N LYS A 117 1.83 -1.97 19.34
CA LYS A 117 1.75 -2.80 20.56
C LYS A 117 3.08 -2.86 21.32
N PHE A 118 4.18 -2.90 20.60
CA PHE A 118 5.52 -3.08 21.13
C PHE A 118 6.45 -1.93 20.72
N SER A 119 5.96 -0.71 20.83
CA SER A 119 6.66 0.51 20.37
C SER A 119 8.07 0.67 20.97
N GLU A 120 8.27 0.25 22.22
CA GLU A 120 9.58 0.26 22.90
C GLU A 120 10.61 -0.65 22.22
N MET A 121 10.16 -1.75 21.61
CA MET A 121 11.02 -2.70 20.90
C MET A 121 11.37 -2.24 19.47
N PHE A 122 10.59 -1.31 18.92
CA PHE A 122 10.71 -0.86 17.54
C PHE A 122 10.80 0.67 17.39
N PRO A 123 11.75 1.35 18.08
CA PRO A 123 11.83 2.83 18.04
C PRO A 123 12.07 3.37 16.63
N SER A 124 12.71 2.60 15.75
CA SER A 124 12.93 2.99 14.35
C SER A 124 11.65 2.97 13.49
N GLN A 125 10.56 2.37 13.97
CA GLN A 125 9.27 2.25 13.28
C GLN A 125 8.22 3.25 13.77
N GLU A 126 8.58 4.15 14.68
CA GLU A 126 7.68 5.19 15.20
C GLU A 126 7.01 6.01 14.08
N TYR A 127 7.78 6.37 13.06
CA TYR A 127 7.27 7.11 11.90
C TYR A 127 6.21 6.30 11.13
N SER A 128 6.43 5.00 10.94
CA SER A 128 5.48 4.11 10.27
C SER A 128 4.19 3.95 11.08
N ALA A 129 4.30 3.75 12.40
CA ALA A 129 3.16 3.64 13.31
C ALA A 129 2.33 4.93 13.33
N LYS A 130 2.97 6.10 13.41
CA LYS A 130 2.30 7.40 13.34
C LYS A 130 1.55 7.60 12.03
N ASN A 131 2.16 7.26 10.92
CA ASN A 131 1.53 7.37 9.60
C ASN A 131 0.35 6.42 9.45
N LYS A 132 0.48 5.17 9.91
CA LYS A 132 -0.60 4.19 9.94
C LYS A 132 -1.81 4.73 10.71
N LYS A 133 -1.60 5.33 11.89
CA LYS A 133 -2.64 5.99 12.67
C LYS A 133 -3.32 7.12 11.89
N ILE A 134 -2.55 8.02 11.26
CA ILE A 134 -3.09 9.12 10.45
C ILE A 134 -3.98 8.57 9.32
N LEU A 135 -3.49 7.57 8.59
CA LEU A 135 -4.21 6.98 7.48
C LEU A 135 -5.47 6.23 7.94
N ALA A 136 -5.43 5.51 9.06
CA ALA A 136 -6.57 4.81 9.63
C ALA A 136 -7.72 5.76 9.97
N HIS A 137 -7.43 6.91 10.58
CA HIS A 137 -8.45 7.92 10.89
C HIS A 137 -9.03 8.57 9.62
N LYS A 138 -8.22 8.76 8.57
CA LYS A 138 -8.64 9.36 7.29
C LYS A 138 -9.35 8.37 6.37
N ALA A 139 -9.13 7.09 6.53
CA ALA A 139 -9.71 6.05 5.67
C ALA A 139 -11.23 6.04 5.75
N SER A 140 -11.87 5.84 4.59
CA SER A 140 -13.30 5.56 4.49
C SER A 140 -13.62 4.13 4.93
N LYS A 141 -12.72 3.20 4.60
CA LYS A 141 -12.77 1.79 5.01
C LYS A 141 -11.36 1.26 5.26
N ILE A 142 -11.27 0.30 6.18
CA ILE A 142 -10.03 -0.39 6.55
C ILE A 142 -10.23 -1.88 6.31
N ILE A 143 -9.26 -2.50 5.68
CA ILE A 143 -9.17 -3.94 5.54
C ILE A 143 -8.17 -4.44 6.59
N ALA A 144 -8.62 -5.25 7.53
CA ALA A 144 -7.77 -5.96 8.47
C ALA A 144 -7.55 -7.39 7.98
N ILE A 145 -6.32 -7.91 8.08
CA ILE A 145 -6.00 -9.26 7.59
C ILE A 145 -6.46 -10.40 8.53
N SER A 146 -6.93 -10.05 9.72
CA SER A 146 -7.44 -11.01 10.72
C SER A 146 -8.34 -10.31 11.74
N GLU A 147 -9.15 -11.10 12.45
CA GLU A 147 -9.93 -10.59 13.58
C GLU A 147 -9.05 -10.03 14.69
N SER A 148 -7.89 -10.63 14.94
CA SER A 148 -6.93 -10.11 15.91
C SER A 148 -6.43 -8.72 15.51
N THR A 149 -6.09 -8.52 14.22
CA THR A 149 -5.68 -7.21 13.71
C THR A 149 -6.83 -6.19 13.81
N LYS A 150 -8.07 -6.59 13.52
CA LYS A 150 -9.24 -5.73 13.69
C LYS A 150 -9.40 -5.28 15.14
N GLN A 151 -9.30 -6.21 16.09
CA GLN A 151 -9.40 -5.90 17.50
C GLN A 151 -8.30 -4.93 17.94
N ASP A 152 -7.06 -5.16 17.53
CA ASP A 152 -5.94 -4.26 17.81
C ASP A 152 -6.15 -2.84 17.23
N ILE A 153 -6.72 -2.72 16.03
CA ILE A 153 -7.04 -1.42 15.41
C ILE A 153 -8.07 -0.66 16.26
N ILE A 154 -9.11 -1.35 16.73
CA ILE A 154 -10.15 -0.76 17.57
C ILE A 154 -9.53 -0.28 18.90
N GLU A 155 -8.80 -1.16 19.59
CA GLU A 155 -8.27 -0.89 20.92
C GLU A 155 -7.16 0.17 20.92
N ILE A 156 -6.23 0.09 19.96
CA ILE A 156 -5.03 0.94 19.96
C ILE A 156 -5.28 2.29 19.26
N LEU A 157 -6.04 2.27 18.15
CA LEU A 157 -6.26 3.48 17.36
C LEU A 157 -7.60 4.15 17.62
N GLY A 158 -8.55 3.49 18.33
CA GLY A 158 -9.88 4.03 18.59
C GLY A 158 -10.75 4.16 17.34
N ILE A 159 -10.56 3.30 16.35
CA ILE A 159 -11.32 3.32 15.10
C ILE A 159 -12.68 2.63 15.27
N ASP A 160 -13.73 3.23 14.71
CA ASP A 160 -15.07 2.64 14.67
C ASP A 160 -15.04 1.29 13.94
N GLU A 161 -15.59 0.25 14.59
CA GLU A 161 -15.68 -1.09 14.04
C GLU A 161 -16.35 -1.14 12.66
N ASN A 162 -17.35 -0.30 12.42
CA ASN A 162 -18.08 -0.23 11.15
C ASN A 162 -17.21 0.22 9.96
N LYS A 163 -16.03 0.79 10.23
CA LYS A 163 -15.04 1.12 9.20
C LYS A 163 -14.17 -0.07 8.81
N ILE A 164 -14.15 -1.16 9.62
CA ILE A 164 -13.17 -2.24 9.51
C ILE A 164 -13.84 -3.49 8.96
N ASN A 165 -13.33 -3.97 7.83
CA ASN A 165 -13.68 -5.25 7.26
C ASN A 165 -12.51 -6.23 7.41
N VAL A 166 -12.78 -7.47 7.80
CA VAL A 166 -11.76 -8.51 7.90
C VAL A 166 -11.73 -9.32 6.62
N THR A 167 -10.54 -9.54 6.08
CA THR A 167 -10.32 -10.53 5.03
C THR A 167 -9.49 -11.68 5.59
N THR A 168 -10.06 -12.89 5.58
CA THR A 168 -9.38 -14.11 6.05
C THR A 168 -8.64 -14.82 4.93
N GLU A 169 -8.89 -14.44 3.68
CA GLU A 169 -8.22 -15.01 2.52
C GLU A 169 -6.97 -14.19 2.15
N ILE A 170 -5.95 -14.28 2.99
CA ILE A 170 -4.61 -14.04 2.49
C ILE A 170 -4.27 -15.29 1.68
N ILE A 171 -4.17 -15.11 0.37
CA ILE A 171 -3.78 -16.18 -0.55
C ILE A 171 -2.39 -16.64 -0.17
N VAL A 172 -2.31 -17.63 0.69
CA VAL A 172 -1.10 -18.39 1.01
C VAL A 172 -1.02 -19.50 -0.02
N GLY A 173 -0.74 -19.14 -1.26
CA GLY A 173 -0.25 -20.10 -2.23
C GLY A 173 1.24 -20.25 -2.00
N PHE A 174 1.68 -21.34 -1.41
CA PHE A 174 3.06 -21.81 -1.43
C PHE A 174 3.36 -22.39 -2.80
#